data_cdc522d2044135b386c72121aef89d92
#
_entry.id   cdc522d2044135b386c72121aef89d92
#
_cell.length_a   1.000
_cell.length_b   1.000
_cell.length_c   1.000
_cell.angle_alpha   90.00
_cell.angle_beta   90.00
_cell.angle_gamma   90.00
#
_symmetry.space_group_name_H-M   'P 1'
#
loop_
_entity.id
_entity.type
_entity.pdbx_description
1 polymer ?
#
loop_
_entity_poly.entity_id
_entity_poly.type
_entity_poly.pdbx_seq_one_letter_code
_entity_poly.pdbx_strand_id
1 'polypeptide(L)'
;MRDRLKKEGHLVSATTITQRAKEQDCYLPVRKRKAHTREVVTSAPGALIQHDASTHPWSPYANEKWVLITSIDDFSRKLLFAEFFLRETAWAHIQAAQALFLAYGAPVRYYVDNLRVFRFVQNRDSVWRDHKLVTDDVDPQWRQVMRVMGVDVSYALSPQAKGKIERPYRWLQDRIVRTCALENLSKIEDGRAVLQYELSRYNDHQVHSTTGEIPSIRFDKAHQAHRALFRPFVVPKPYTSIKDIFCLREIRTVNGYQRISLFNQEIHVPNVPLREDVDLHLIPDEVRNLLEVRIWWNQKLILTQDLPLPKQFTFQLWLTASI
;
A
#
# COMPACT_ATOMS: atom_id res chain seq x y z
N MET A 1 -1.39 -25.55 -13.73
CA MET A 1 -1.40 -26.97 -14.14
C MET A 1 -0.14 -27.71 -13.72
N ARG A 2 1.07 -27.27 -14.06
CA ARG A 2 2.31 -28.00 -13.69
C ARG A 2 2.44 -28.27 -12.18
N ASP A 3 2.14 -27.27 -11.35
CA ASP A 3 2.29 -27.38 -9.89
C ASP A 3 1.22 -28.31 -9.29
N ARG A 4 0.03 -28.34 -9.87
CA ARG A 4 -1.01 -29.29 -9.48
C ARG A 4 -0.59 -30.73 -9.81
N LEU A 5 -0.11 -30.96 -11.03
CA LEU A 5 0.43 -32.27 -11.43
C LEU A 5 1.58 -32.72 -10.53
N LYS A 6 2.45 -31.77 -10.12
CA LYS A 6 3.54 -32.06 -9.17
C LYS A 6 3.01 -32.45 -7.79
N LYS A 7 1.95 -31.78 -7.29
CA LYS A 7 1.29 -32.16 -6.01
C LYS A 7 0.63 -33.55 -6.10
N GLU A 8 0.14 -33.91 -7.27
CA GLU A 8 -0.44 -35.21 -7.55
C GLU A 8 0.63 -36.29 -7.91
N GLY A 9 1.94 -35.97 -7.75
CA GLY A 9 3.04 -36.90 -7.99
C GLY A 9 3.54 -36.96 -9.44
N HIS A 10 2.98 -36.15 -10.35
CA HIS A 10 3.37 -36.16 -11.76
C HIS A 10 4.42 -35.09 -12.08
N LEU A 11 5.62 -35.51 -12.45
CA LEU A 11 6.71 -34.61 -12.89
C LEU A 11 6.64 -34.41 -14.41
N VAL A 12 5.97 -33.34 -14.84
CA VAL A 12 5.78 -33.03 -16.28
C VAL A 12 6.39 -31.65 -16.61
N SER A 13 7.09 -31.58 -17.77
CA SER A 13 7.68 -30.33 -18.24
C SER A 13 6.60 -29.33 -18.70
N ALA A 14 6.88 -28.03 -18.61
CA ALA A 14 5.97 -27.01 -19.14
C ALA A 14 5.75 -27.15 -20.66
N THR A 15 6.78 -27.59 -21.39
CA THR A 15 6.73 -27.84 -22.83
C THR A 15 5.77 -28.97 -23.15
N THR A 16 5.85 -30.09 -22.42
CA THR A 16 4.95 -31.25 -22.59
C THR A 16 3.51 -30.86 -22.31
N ILE A 17 3.26 -30.10 -21.24
CA ILE A 17 1.89 -29.61 -20.92
C ILE A 17 1.37 -28.71 -22.04
N THR A 18 2.19 -27.80 -22.58
CA THR A 18 1.79 -26.90 -23.67
C THR A 18 1.50 -27.68 -24.96
N GLN A 19 2.30 -28.69 -25.26
CA GLN A 19 2.10 -29.53 -26.41
C GLN A 19 0.78 -30.32 -26.29
N ARG A 20 0.52 -30.96 -25.17
CA ARG A 20 -0.74 -31.69 -24.92
C ARG A 20 -1.94 -30.76 -24.95
N ALA A 21 -1.83 -29.53 -24.40
CA ALA A 21 -2.90 -28.54 -24.46
C ALA A 21 -3.24 -28.13 -25.90
N LYS A 22 -2.21 -28.05 -26.78
CA LYS A 22 -2.43 -27.79 -28.22
C LYS A 22 -3.08 -28.96 -28.93
N GLU A 23 -2.63 -30.18 -28.65
CA GLU A 23 -3.20 -31.43 -29.22
C GLU A 23 -4.69 -31.62 -28.85
N GLN A 24 -5.11 -31.09 -27.72
CA GLN A 24 -6.48 -31.17 -27.18
C GLN A 24 -7.29 -29.86 -27.40
N ASP A 25 -6.85 -28.96 -28.26
CA ASP A 25 -7.46 -27.63 -28.53
C ASP A 25 -7.80 -26.81 -27.29
N CYS A 26 -7.10 -27.08 -26.17
CA CYS A 26 -7.24 -26.34 -24.91
C CYS A 26 -6.20 -25.19 -24.74
N TYR A 27 -5.38 -24.94 -25.78
CA TYR A 27 -4.32 -23.93 -25.72
C TYR A 27 -4.81 -22.59 -26.24
N LEU A 28 -4.84 -21.58 -25.37
CA LEU A 28 -5.12 -20.20 -25.74
C LEU A 28 -3.79 -19.45 -25.95
N PRO A 29 -3.44 -19.05 -27.19
CA PRO A 29 -2.20 -18.35 -27.45
C PRO A 29 -2.21 -16.95 -26.84
N VAL A 30 -1.17 -16.61 -26.08
CA VAL A 30 -0.99 -15.26 -25.55
C VAL A 30 -0.45 -14.34 -26.66
N ARG A 31 -1.16 -13.27 -26.99
CA ARG A 31 -0.69 -12.25 -27.93
C ARG A 31 0.59 -11.59 -27.38
N LYS A 32 1.69 -11.70 -28.11
CA LYS A 32 2.93 -10.99 -27.80
C LYS A 32 2.73 -9.50 -28.08
N ARG A 33 2.80 -8.66 -27.01
CA ARG A 33 2.85 -7.20 -27.16
C ARG A 33 4.30 -6.76 -27.45
N LYS A 34 4.50 -5.75 -28.32
CA LYS A 34 5.82 -5.15 -28.55
C LYS A 34 6.35 -4.57 -27.22
N ALA A 35 7.60 -4.85 -26.90
CA ALA A 35 8.27 -4.29 -25.72
C ALA A 35 8.49 -2.78 -25.93
N HIS A 36 8.17 -1.97 -24.92
CA HIS A 36 8.50 -0.53 -24.92
C HIS A 36 9.97 -0.34 -24.48
N THR A 37 10.72 0.46 -25.25
CA THR A 37 12.17 0.64 -25.16
C THR A 37 12.68 1.58 -24.06
N ARG A 38 11.79 2.23 -23.28
CA ARG A 38 12.21 3.12 -22.18
C ARG A 38 12.09 2.40 -20.86
N GLU A 39 13.18 1.79 -20.42
CA GLU A 39 13.29 1.19 -19.11
C GLU A 39 14.02 2.14 -18.15
N VAL A 40 13.32 2.60 -17.11
CA VAL A 40 13.98 3.28 -15.99
C VAL A 40 14.71 2.19 -15.21
N VAL A 41 16.02 2.18 -15.27
CA VAL A 41 16.86 1.22 -14.53
C VAL A 41 17.32 1.91 -13.25
N THR A 42 16.89 1.40 -12.10
CA THR A 42 17.43 1.81 -10.81
C THR A 42 18.69 1.04 -10.50
N SER A 43 19.63 1.70 -9.81
CA SER A 43 20.98 1.17 -9.59
C SER A 43 21.11 0.25 -8.37
N ALA A 44 20.18 0.35 -7.42
CA ALA A 44 20.26 -0.33 -6.14
C ALA A 44 18.89 -0.52 -5.47
N PRO A 45 18.76 -1.52 -4.55
CA PRO A 45 17.57 -1.68 -3.74
C PRO A 45 17.30 -0.43 -2.90
N GLY A 46 16.03 -0.06 -2.77
CA GLY A 46 15.60 1.11 -2.00
C GLY A 46 15.75 2.46 -2.71
N ALA A 47 16.35 2.48 -3.92
CA ALA A 47 16.42 3.71 -4.73
C ALA A 47 15.02 4.19 -5.15
N LEU A 48 14.16 3.26 -5.54
CA LEU A 48 12.80 3.52 -5.99
C LEU A 48 11.87 2.37 -5.61
N ILE A 49 10.83 2.69 -4.88
CA ILE A 49 9.74 1.76 -4.57
C ILE A 49 8.52 2.14 -5.42
N GLN A 50 8.07 1.23 -6.26
CA GLN A 50 6.80 1.39 -6.95
C GLN A 50 5.69 0.88 -6.03
N HIS A 51 4.71 1.74 -5.76
CA HIS A 51 3.61 1.46 -4.85
C HIS A 51 2.28 1.66 -5.58
N ASP A 52 1.39 0.70 -5.42
CA ASP A 52 0.12 0.67 -6.17
C ASP A 52 -0.92 -0.18 -5.47
N ALA A 53 -2.19 0.03 -5.85
CA ALA A 53 -3.32 -0.77 -5.43
C ALA A 53 -4.05 -1.36 -6.64
N SER A 54 -4.62 -2.53 -6.48
CA SER A 54 -5.43 -3.20 -7.51
C SER A 54 -6.70 -3.77 -6.93
N THR A 55 -7.84 -3.19 -7.28
CA THR A 55 -9.15 -3.73 -6.95
C THR A 55 -9.56 -4.76 -7.98
N HIS A 56 -9.81 -5.99 -7.55
CA HIS A 56 -10.16 -7.09 -8.45
C HIS A 56 -11.06 -8.12 -7.74
N PRO A 57 -11.92 -8.86 -8.46
CA PRO A 57 -12.57 -10.06 -7.90
C PRO A 57 -11.55 -11.19 -7.75
N TRP A 58 -10.75 -11.11 -6.66
CA TRP A 58 -9.66 -12.05 -6.38
C TRP A 58 -10.15 -13.47 -6.07
N SER A 59 -11.41 -13.57 -5.62
CA SER A 59 -12.12 -14.85 -5.54
C SER A 59 -13.47 -14.74 -6.22
N PRO A 60 -13.86 -15.74 -7.05
CA PRO A 60 -15.19 -15.78 -7.66
C PRO A 60 -16.30 -16.08 -6.63
N TYR A 61 -15.95 -16.54 -5.42
CA TYR A 61 -16.89 -16.88 -4.35
C TYR A 61 -17.00 -15.82 -3.27
N ALA A 62 -16.17 -14.77 -3.33
CA ALA A 62 -16.27 -13.66 -2.41
C ALA A 62 -17.46 -12.76 -2.78
N ASN A 63 -18.16 -12.23 -1.77
CA ASN A 63 -19.29 -11.33 -1.95
C ASN A 63 -18.85 -9.94 -2.45
N GLU A 64 -17.57 -9.58 -2.26
CA GLU A 64 -17.03 -8.29 -2.62
C GLU A 64 -15.62 -8.42 -3.24
N LYS A 65 -15.24 -7.38 -3.98
CA LYS A 65 -13.88 -7.28 -4.52
C LYS A 65 -12.92 -6.91 -3.40
N TRP A 66 -11.74 -7.52 -3.38
CA TRP A 66 -10.67 -7.12 -2.47
C TRP A 66 -9.69 -6.19 -3.17
N VAL A 67 -9.01 -5.39 -2.39
CA VAL A 67 -7.96 -4.50 -2.84
C VAL A 67 -6.61 -5.07 -2.44
N LEU A 68 -5.77 -5.36 -3.41
CA LEU A 68 -4.37 -5.73 -3.18
C LEU A 68 -3.50 -4.49 -3.22
N ILE A 69 -2.87 -4.15 -2.11
CA ILE A 69 -1.85 -3.09 -2.05
C ILE A 69 -0.48 -3.73 -2.10
N THR A 70 0.40 -3.23 -2.97
CA THR A 70 1.77 -3.75 -3.13
C THR A 70 2.81 -2.64 -3.13
N SER A 71 4.00 -2.98 -2.65
CA SER A 71 5.22 -2.18 -2.80
C SER A 71 6.31 -3.07 -3.39
N ILE A 72 6.82 -2.72 -4.57
CA ILE A 72 7.86 -3.46 -5.26
C ILE A 72 9.14 -2.63 -5.33
N ASP A 73 10.27 -3.23 -5.00
CA ASP A 73 11.57 -2.62 -5.25
C ASP A 73 11.90 -2.63 -6.75
N ASP A 74 12.14 -1.46 -7.32
CA ASP A 74 12.32 -1.31 -8.77
C ASP A 74 13.61 -1.96 -9.27
N PHE A 75 14.64 -2.04 -8.45
CA PHE A 75 15.92 -2.68 -8.81
C PHE A 75 15.81 -4.19 -8.88
N SER A 76 15.33 -4.82 -7.82
CA SER A 76 15.31 -6.28 -7.68
C SER A 76 14.05 -6.93 -8.23
N ARG A 77 12.97 -6.17 -8.35
CA ARG A 77 11.62 -6.65 -8.62
C ARG A 77 11.01 -7.45 -7.46
N LYS A 78 11.63 -7.41 -6.28
CA LYS A 78 11.11 -8.03 -5.07
C LYS A 78 9.88 -7.28 -4.59
N LEU A 79 8.79 -8.00 -4.35
CA LEU A 79 7.61 -7.48 -3.66
C LEU A 79 7.97 -7.40 -2.17
N LEU A 80 8.20 -6.18 -1.67
CA LEU A 80 8.56 -5.92 -0.28
C LEU A 80 7.34 -5.90 0.64
N PHE A 81 6.19 -5.57 0.08
CA PHE A 81 4.90 -5.59 0.75
C PHE A 81 3.81 -6.03 -0.22
N ALA A 82 2.91 -6.89 0.24
CA ALA A 82 1.68 -7.24 -0.46
C ALA A 82 0.65 -7.69 0.56
N GLU A 83 -0.53 -7.06 0.59
CA GLU A 83 -1.61 -7.39 1.52
C GLU A 83 -2.98 -7.10 0.91
N PHE A 84 -3.98 -7.90 1.28
CA PHE A 84 -5.36 -7.68 0.91
C PHE A 84 -6.10 -6.82 1.94
N PHE A 85 -6.84 -5.85 1.43
CA PHE A 85 -7.75 -5.00 2.18
C PHE A 85 -9.16 -5.10 1.59
N LEU A 86 -10.17 -4.88 2.41
CA LEU A 86 -11.55 -4.82 1.93
C LEU A 86 -11.78 -3.55 1.09
N ARG A 87 -11.07 -2.48 1.39
CA ARG A 87 -11.17 -1.19 0.70
C ARG A 87 -9.82 -0.50 0.59
N GLU A 88 -9.67 0.31 -0.46
CA GLU A 88 -8.53 1.20 -0.62
C GLU A 88 -8.75 2.46 0.21
N THR A 89 -7.93 2.68 1.22
CA THR A 89 -7.98 3.84 2.11
C THR A 89 -6.60 4.44 2.32
N ALA A 90 -6.53 5.72 2.70
CA ALA A 90 -5.27 6.34 3.08
C ALA A 90 -4.59 5.58 4.24
N TRP A 91 -5.39 5.07 5.17
CA TRP A 91 -4.90 4.27 6.29
C TRP A 91 -4.23 2.97 5.82
N ALA A 92 -4.84 2.23 4.90
CA ALA A 92 -4.25 1.01 4.34
C ALA A 92 -2.89 1.28 3.66
N HIS A 93 -2.75 2.38 2.93
CA HIS A 93 -1.48 2.80 2.33
C HIS A 93 -0.45 3.23 3.38
N ILE A 94 -0.87 3.87 4.49
CA ILE A 94 0.00 4.20 5.61
C ILE A 94 0.49 2.93 6.31
N GLN A 95 -0.38 1.95 6.54
CA GLN A 95 0.00 0.64 7.09
C GLN A 95 1.00 -0.10 6.20
N ALA A 96 0.81 -0.04 4.88
CA ALA A 96 1.76 -0.62 3.93
C ALA A 96 3.14 0.04 4.00
N ALA A 97 3.19 1.37 4.09
CA ALA A 97 4.43 2.11 4.28
C ALA A 97 5.09 1.80 5.63
N GLN A 98 4.31 1.74 6.70
CA GLN A 98 4.80 1.35 8.04
C GLN A 98 5.46 -0.02 8.02
N ALA A 99 4.80 -1.02 7.48
CA ALA A 99 5.32 -2.38 7.38
C ALA A 99 6.64 -2.43 6.61
N LEU A 100 6.72 -1.73 5.46
CA LEU A 100 7.92 -1.65 4.66
C LEU A 100 9.07 -0.96 5.41
N PHE A 101 8.80 0.18 6.07
CA PHE A 101 9.84 0.95 6.76
C PHE A 101 10.39 0.21 7.98
N LEU A 102 9.54 -0.52 8.69
CA LEU A 102 9.97 -1.33 9.83
C LEU A 102 10.80 -2.54 9.40
N ALA A 103 10.47 -3.15 8.26
CA ALA A 103 11.18 -4.33 7.77
C ALA A 103 12.50 -4.01 7.05
N TYR A 104 12.55 -2.93 6.26
CA TYR A 104 13.66 -2.63 5.37
C TYR A 104 14.31 -1.27 5.62
N GLY A 105 13.65 -0.36 6.31
CA GLY A 105 14.04 1.04 6.44
C GLY A 105 13.33 1.94 5.43
N ALA A 106 13.62 3.24 5.50
CA ALA A 106 13.04 4.25 4.63
C ALA A 106 13.75 4.27 3.26
N PRO A 107 13.05 4.08 2.14
CA PRO A 107 13.64 4.17 0.80
C PRO A 107 13.98 5.62 0.45
N VAL A 108 14.69 5.81 -0.65
CA VAL A 108 14.97 7.17 -1.18
C VAL A 108 13.71 7.78 -1.77
N ARG A 109 12.95 7.00 -2.56
CA ARG A 109 11.81 7.52 -3.30
C ARG A 109 10.70 6.49 -3.49
N TYR A 110 9.46 6.98 -3.44
CA TYR A 110 8.28 6.27 -3.91
C TYR A 110 7.86 6.74 -5.31
N TYR A 111 7.37 5.81 -6.13
CA TYR A 111 6.75 6.06 -7.40
C TYR A 111 5.30 5.57 -7.35
N VAL A 112 4.36 6.50 -7.45
CA VAL A 112 2.92 6.26 -7.28
C VAL A 112 2.14 6.84 -8.47
N ASP A 113 0.85 6.51 -8.58
CA ASP A 113 -0.01 7.16 -9.57
C ASP A 113 -0.51 8.54 -9.09
N ASN A 114 -1.38 9.15 -9.90
CA ASN A 114 -1.99 10.44 -9.58
C ASN A 114 -3.32 10.30 -8.83
N LEU A 115 -3.54 9.20 -8.07
CA LEU A 115 -4.74 9.06 -7.23
C LEU A 115 -4.73 10.09 -6.09
N ARG A 116 -5.92 10.47 -5.62
CA ARG A 116 -6.08 11.43 -4.52
C ARG A 116 -5.42 11.01 -3.21
N VAL A 117 -5.26 9.71 -2.99
CA VAL A 117 -4.54 9.18 -1.81
C VAL A 117 -3.09 9.65 -1.77
N PHE A 118 -2.48 9.90 -2.94
CA PHE A 118 -1.07 10.25 -3.06
C PHE A 118 -0.83 11.70 -3.43
N ARG A 119 -1.81 12.36 -4.07
CA ARG A 119 -1.68 13.72 -4.56
C ARG A 119 -3.01 14.45 -4.50
N PHE A 120 -2.98 15.70 -4.04
CA PHE A 120 -4.09 16.63 -4.24
C PHE A 120 -4.16 17.00 -5.73
N VAL A 121 -5.30 16.78 -6.36
CA VAL A 121 -5.54 17.17 -7.76
C VAL A 121 -6.64 18.23 -7.75
N GLN A 122 -6.27 19.48 -8.04
CA GLN A 122 -7.27 20.53 -8.29
C GLN A 122 -8.14 20.15 -9.50
N ASN A 123 -9.42 20.52 -9.48
CA ASN A 123 -10.39 20.35 -10.58
C ASN A 123 -10.96 18.93 -10.82
N ARG A 124 -10.83 18.01 -9.89
CA ARG A 124 -11.60 16.75 -9.92
C ARG A 124 -12.81 16.75 -8.99
N ASP A 125 -13.09 17.85 -8.31
CA ASP A 125 -14.27 17.95 -7.45
C ASP A 125 -15.50 18.24 -8.30
N SER A 126 -16.60 17.57 -7.96
CA SER A 126 -17.89 17.82 -8.60
C SER A 126 -18.32 19.28 -8.37
N VAL A 127 -19.02 19.85 -9.35
CA VAL A 127 -19.57 21.21 -9.38
C VAL A 127 -20.34 21.61 -8.09
N TRP A 128 -20.73 20.65 -7.28
CA TRP A 128 -21.49 20.83 -6.03
C TRP A 128 -20.62 21.03 -4.77
N ARG A 129 -19.29 20.98 -4.86
CA ARG A 129 -18.36 21.22 -3.75
C ARG A 129 -17.54 22.49 -3.92
N ASP A 130 -18.17 23.52 -4.44
CA ASP A 130 -17.53 24.83 -4.69
C ASP A 130 -17.38 25.68 -3.41
N HIS A 131 -17.31 25.05 -2.24
CA HIS A 131 -17.17 25.77 -0.98
C HIS A 131 -15.97 25.30 -0.17
N LYS A 132 -14.95 26.17 -0.15
CA LYS A 132 -13.89 26.25 0.86
C LYS A 132 -12.70 25.28 0.74
N LEU A 133 -12.25 24.99 -0.45
CA LEU A 133 -10.86 24.55 -0.63
C LEU A 133 -10.00 25.65 -1.29
N VAL A 134 -10.22 26.89 -0.88
CA VAL A 134 -9.37 28.04 -1.20
C VAL A 134 -8.17 28.12 -0.28
N THR A 135 -8.06 27.27 0.71
CA THR A 135 -6.87 27.16 1.55
C THR A 135 -6.10 25.93 1.14
N ASP A 136 -5.12 26.17 0.31
CA ASP A 136 -3.77 25.66 0.33
C ASP A 136 -3.56 24.29 1.02
N ASP A 137 -3.08 23.31 0.20
CA ASP A 137 -2.29 22.19 0.66
C ASP A 137 -2.88 21.28 1.73
N VAL A 138 -4.05 20.72 1.49
CA VAL A 138 -4.37 19.47 2.18
C VAL A 138 -3.48 18.39 1.56
N ASP A 139 -2.25 18.29 2.03
CA ASP A 139 -1.38 17.20 1.71
C ASP A 139 -2.10 15.89 1.98
N PRO A 140 -2.21 14.99 1.02
CA PRO A 140 -2.78 13.68 1.28
C PRO A 140 -2.10 13.04 2.49
N GLN A 141 -2.88 12.40 3.35
CA GLN A 141 -2.44 11.81 4.62
C GLN A 141 -1.17 10.94 4.45
N TRP A 142 -1.14 10.13 3.41
CA TRP A 142 0.02 9.31 3.09
C TRP A 142 1.27 10.13 2.76
N ARG A 143 1.14 11.24 2.02
CA ARG A 143 2.26 12.10 1.67
C ARG A 143 2.85 12.81 2.89
N GLN A 144 2.04 13.14 3.89
CA GLN A 144 2.52 13.70 5.15
C GLN A 144 3.47 12.74 5.86
N VAL A 145 3.18 11.42 5.84
CA VAL A 145 4.09 10.39 6.36
C VAL A 145 5.42 10.41 5.59
N MET A 146 5.38 10.46 4.25
CA MET A 146 6.59 10.52 3.42
C MET A 146 7.42 11.78 3.73
N ARG A 147 6.76 12.93 3.90
CA ARG A 147 7.43 14.19 4.28
C ARG A 147 8.13 14.09 5.62
N VAL A 148 7.46 13.56 6.64
CA VAL A 148 8.04 13.36 7.99
C VAL A 148 9.26 12.45 7.93
N MET A 149 9.23 11.43 7.08
CA MET A 149 10.33 10.47 6.91
C MET A 149 11.40 10.93 5.92
N GLY A 150 11.24 12.11 5.29
CA GLY A 150 12.18 12.63 4.30
C GLY A 150 12.32 11.70 3.10
N VAL A 151 11.22 11.13 2.63
CA VAL A 151 11.15 10.25 1.45
C VAL A 151 10.51 11.01 0.30
N ASP A 152 11.20 11.02 -0.85
CA ASP A 152 10.70 11.67 -2.05
C ASP A 152 9.50 10.91 -2.62
N VAL A 153 8.58 11.64 -3.26
CA VAL A 153 7.44 11.07 -3.98
C VAL A 153 7.46 11.55 -5.43
N SER A 154 7.47 10.61 -6.36
CA SER A 154 7.34 10.87 -7.79
C SER A 154 6.04 10.29 -8.31
N TYR A 155 5.38 11.02 -9.21
CA TYR A 155 4.09 10.62 -9.77
C TYR A 155 4.22 10.13 -11.20
N ALA A 156 3.46 9.09 -11.54
CA ALA A 156 3.39 8.59 -12.90
C ALA A 156 2.74 9.66 -13.81
N LEU A 157 3.47 10.08 -14.84
CA LEU A 157 2.97 11.05 -15.81
C LEU A 157 1.99 10.43 -16.80
N SER A 158 1.98 9.10 -16.93
CA SER A 158 1.07 8.38 -17.82
C SER A 158 0.82 6.95 -17.29
N PRO A 159 -0.32 6.33 -17.63
CA PRO A 159 -0.59 4.94 -17.29
C PRO A 159 0.49 3.96 -17.81
N GLN A 160 1.07 4.25 -18.99
CA GLN A 160 2.11 3.41 -19.59
C GLN A 160 3.42 3.39 -18.79
N ALA A 161 3.67 4.44 -17.99
CA ALA A 161 4.87 4.51 -17.15
C ALA A 161 4.86 3.48 -16.00
N LYS A 162 3.71 2.89 -15.67
CA LYS A 162 3.54 1.86 -14.63
C LYS A 162 3.67 0.42 -15.10
N GLY A 163 4.00 0.16 -16.36
CA GLY A 163 4.09 -1.21 -16.91
C GLY A 163 4.96 -2.19 -16.11
N LYS A 164 5.79 -1.70 -15.20
CA LYS A 164 6.64 -2.53 -14.32
C LYS A 164 5.87 -3.13 -13.14
N ILE A 165 4.93 -2.39 -12.54
CA ILE A 165 4.10 -2.89 -11.44
C ILE A 165 2.88 -3.68 -11.93
N GLU A 166 2.43 -3.45 -13.16
CA GLU A 166 1.34 -4.22 -13.78
C GLU A 166 1.69 -5.70 -14.00
N ARG A 167 2.96 -6.03 -14.22
CA ARG A 167 3.41 -7.42 -14.46
C ARG A 167 3.24 -8.31 -13.23
N PRO A 168 3.71 -7.91 -12.02
CA PRO A 168 3.42 -8.64 -10.79
C PRO A 168 1.94 -8.82 -10.53
N TYR A 169 1.12 -7.78 -10.74
CA TYR A 169 -0.33 -7.90 -10.57
C TYR A 169 -0.95 -8.95 -11.47
N ARG A 170 -0.58 -8.95 -12.77
CA ARG A 170 -1.09 -9.94 -13.71
C ARG A 170 -0.67 -11.36 -13.32
N TRP A 171 0.55 -11.53 -12.82
CA TRP A 171 1.07 -12.82 -12.36
C TRP A 171 0.33 -13.28 -11.11
N LEU A 172 0.10 -12.39 -10.13
CA LEU A 172 -0.66 -12.68 -8.92
C LEU A 172 -2.13 -12.96 -9.24
N GLN A 173 -2.76 -12.14 -10.09
CA GLN A 173 -4.16 -12.34 -10.50
C GLN A 173 -4.39 -13.71 -11.11
N ASP A 174 -3.54 -14.13 -12.07
CA ASP A 174 -3.68 -15.44 -12.71
C ASP A 174 -3.64 -16.59 -11.71
N ARG A 175 -2.82 -16.48 -10.66
CA ARG A 175 -2.58 -17.55 -9.69
C ARG A 175 -3.57 -17.54 -8.54
N ILE A 176 -3.73 -16.39 -7.92
CA ILE A 176 -4.60 -16.26 -6.74
C ILE A 176 -6.04 -16.55 -7.10
N VAL A 177 -6.55 -15.96 -8.20
CA VAL A 177 -7.94 -16.20 -8.65
C VAL A 177 -8.18 -17.67 -8.94
N ARG A 178 -7.23 -18.36 -9.59
CA ARG A 178 -7.35 -19.80 -9.85
C ARG A 178 -7.32 -20.64 -8.57
N THR A 179 -6.45 -20.31 -7.63
CA THR A 179 -6.37 -21.03 -6.36
C THR A 179 -7.64 -20.82 -5.54
N CYS A 180 -8.10 -19.57 -5.41
CA CYS A 180 -9.37 -19.27 -4.74
C CYS A 180 -10.57 -19.98 -5.39
N ALA A 181 -10.57 -20.08 -6.73
CA ALA A 181 -11.61 -20.80 -7.45
C ALA A 181 -11.57 -22.33 -7.22
N LEU A 182 -10.36 -22.91 -7.19
CA LEU A 182 -10.18 -24.35 -6.98
C LEU A 182 -10.49 -24.79 -5.56
N GLU A 183 -10.19 -23.95 -4.58
CA GLU A 183 -10.36 -24.26 -3.15
C GLU A 183 -11.67 -23.67 -2.58
N ASN A 184 -12.52 -23.06 -3.44
CA ASN A 184 -13.81 -22.45 -3.08
C ASN A 184 -13.68 -21.41 -1.95
N LEU A 185 -12.62 -20.60 -1.96
CA LEU A 185 -12.36 -19.62 -0.92
C LEU A 185 -13.25 -18.40 -1.08
N SER A 186 -13.94 -18.00 -0.01
CA SER A 186 -14.82 -16.81 -0.01
C SER A 186 -14.37 -15.72 0.94
N LYS A 187 -13.52 -16.03 1.93
CA LYS A 187 -13.07 -15.11 2.96
C LYS A 187 -11.73 -14.48 2.58
N ILE A 188 -11.55 -13.21 2.95
CA ILE A 188 -10.31 -12.47 2.69
C ILE A 188 -9.11 -13.07 3.45
N GLU A 189 -9.35 -13.64 4.64
CA GLU A 189 -8.32 -14.30 5.46
C GLU A 189 -7.70 -15.49 4.72
N ASP A 190 -8.53 -16.32 4.10
CA ASP A 190 -8.07 -17.44 3.28
C ASP A 190 -7.31 -16.92 2.04
N GLY A 191 -7.82 -15.84 1.43
CA GLY A 191 -7.15 -15.14 0.33
C GLY A 191 -5.76 -14.61 0.72
N ARG A 192 -5.61 -14.10 1.94
CA ARG A 192 -4.31 -13.66 2.49
C ARG A 192 -3.31 -14.82 2.61
N ALA A 193 -3.75 -15.99 3.05
CA ALA A 193 -2.89 -17.17 3.11
C ALA A 193 -2.39 -17.57 1.70
N VAL A 194 -3.27 -17.56 0.70
CA VAL A 194 -2.90 -17.80 -0.71
C VAL A 194 -1.93 -16.73 -1.21
N LEU A 195 -2.18 -15.46 -0.89
CA LEU A 195 -1.30 -14.35 -1.27
C LEU A 195 0.11 -14.55 -0.71
N GLN A 196 0.26 -14.88 0.57
CA GLN A 196 1.57 -15.11 1.19
C GLN A 196 2.33 -16.26 0.53
N TYR A 197 1.65 -17.36 0.20
CA TYR A 197 2.25 -18.46 -0.53
C TYR A 197 2.74 -18.02 -1.93
N GLU A 198 1.92 -17.31 -2.68
CA GLU A 198 2.28 -16.86 -4.02
C GLU A 198 3.33 -15.73 -3.99
N LEU A 199 3.35 -14.90 -2.93
CA LEU A 199 4.37 -13.89 -2.70
C LEU A 199 5.76 -14.51 -2.50
N SER A 200 5.88 -15.52 -1.62
CA SER A 200 7.13 -16.28 -1.45
C SER A 200 7.55 -16.92 -2.76
N ARG A 201 6.61 -17.53 -3.47
CA ARG A 201 6.89 -18.15 -4.75
C ARG A 201 7.39 -17.15 -5.80
N TYR A 202 6.79 -15.96 -5.88
CA TYR A 202 7.22 -14.89 -6.78
C TYR A 202 8.62 -14.39 -6.42
N ASN A 203 8.87 -14.13 -5.14
CA ASN A 203 10.11 -13.55 -4.67
C ASN A 203 11.29 -14.54 -4.70
N ASP A 204 11.03 -15.81 -4.30
CA ASP A 204 12.11 -16.73 -3.94
C ASP A 204 12.32 -17.86 -4.97
N HIS A 205 11.37 -18.06 -5.90
CA HIS A 205 11.43 -19.19 -6.84
C HIS A 205 11.22 -18.81 -8.30
N GLN A 206 10.68 -17.61 -8.58
CA GLN A 206 10.37 -17.20 -9.94
C GLN A 206 11.49 -16.34 -10.52
N VAL A 207 12.11 -16.80 -11.61
CA VAL A 207 13.03 -15.96 -12.39
C VAL A 207 12.25 -14.84 -13.05
N HIS A 208 12.58 -13.60 -12.76
CA HIS A 208 11.92 -12.44 -13.35
C HIS A 208 12.42 -12.20 -14.77
N SER A 209 11.51 -12.12 -15.75
CA SER A 209 11.83 -12.05 -17.16
C SER A 209 12.67 -10.85 -17.61
N THR A 210 12.62 -9.74 -16.88
CA THR A 210 13.39 -8.53 -17.21
C THR A 210 14.81 -8.58 -16.63
N THR A 211 14.94 -9.07 -15.38
CA THR A 211 16.25 -9.10 -14.70
C THR A 211 17.04 -10.37 -14.96
N GLY A 212 16.36 -11.45 -15.40
CA GLY A 212 16.95 -12.76 -15.56
C GLY A 212 17.33 -13.45 -14.24
N GLU A 213 16.98 -12.84 -13.10
CA GLU A 213 17.33 -13.31 -11.75
C GLU A 213 16.06 -13.52 -10.91
N ILE A 214 16.19 -14.29 -9.85
CA ILE A 214 15.17 -14.42 -8.80
C ILE A 214 15.20 -13.13 -7.95
N PRO A 215 14.05 -12.46 -7.71
CA PRO A 215 13.99 -11.17 -7.03
C PRO A 215 14.71 -11.13 -5.68
N SER A 216 14.48 -12.10 -4.80
CA SER A 216 15.16 -12.16 -3.50
C SER A 216 16.68 -12.33 -3.66
N ILE A 217 17.14 -13.20 -4.55
CA ILE A 217 18.59 -13.40 -4.77
C ILE A 217 19.25 -12.10 -5.23
N ARG A 218 18.61 -11.38 -6.17
CA ARG A 218 19.11 -10.09 -6.67
C ARG A 218 19.13 -9.01 -5.57
N PHE A 219 18.08 -8.96 -4.75
CA PHE A 219 17.99 -8.05 -3.61
C PHE A 219 19.09 -8.33 -2.59
N ASP A 220 19.21 -9.58 -2.16
CA ASP A 220 20.12 -10.00 -1.09
C ASP A 220 21.58 -9.84 -1.49
N LYS A 221 21.96 -10.16 -2.73
CA LYS A 221 23.30 -9.90 -3.27
C LYS A 221 23.68 -8.41 -3.18
N ALA A 222 22.75 -7.52 -3.53
CA ALA A 222 23.01 -6.08 -3.45
C ALA A 222 23.05 -5.58 -2.02
N HIS A 223 22.25 -6.15 -1.13
CA HIS A 223 22.25 -5.83 0.30
C HIS A 223 23.56 -6.27 0.98
N GLN A 224 24.02 -7.50 0.73
CA GLN A 224 25.30 -8.02 1.22
C GLN A 224 26.51 -7.21 0.70
N ALA A 225 26.41 -6.69 -0.52
CA ALA A 225 27.41 -5.79 -1.10
C ALA A 225 27.30 -4.33 -0.59
N HIS A 226 26.51 -4.06 0.44
CA HIS A 226 26.27 -2.72 1.01
C HIS A 226 25.81 -1.66 -0.01
N ARG A 227 25.11 -2.06 -1.08
CA ARG A 227 24.60 -1.16 -2.11
C ARG A 227 23.16 -0.75 -1.90
N ALA A 228 22.45 -1.32 -0.92
CA ALA A 228 21.08 -0.94 -0.61
C ALA A 228 21.03 0.50 -0.07
N LEU A 229 20.04 1.26 -0.54
CA LEU A 229 19.87 2.68 -0.21
C LEU A 229 18.74 2.92 0.81
N PHE A 230 18.28 1.86 1.47
CA PHE A 230 17.37 2.03 2.60
C PHE A 230 18.10 2.68 3.77
N ARG A 231 17.54 3.76 4.29
CA ARG A 231 18.02 4.38 5.52
C ARG A 231 17.39 3.63 6.72
N PRO A 232 18.17 3.33 7.78
CA PRO A 232 17.60 2.72 8.98
C PRO A 232 16.39 3.53 9.48
N PHE A 233 15.33 2.84 9.85
CA PHE A 233 14.15 3.51 10.40
C PHE A 233 14.47 4.03 11.81
N VAL A 234 14.35 5.34 11.97
CA VAL A 234 14.49 6.03 13.26
C VAL A 234 13.33 7.01 13.39
N VAL A 235 12.71 7.03 14.57
CA VAL A 235 11.65 8.00 14.87
C VAL A 235 12.26 9.39 14.92
N PRO A 236 11.88 10.31 14.00
CA PRO A 236 12.45 11.66 13.97
C PRO A 236 11.91 12.50 15.13
N LYS A 237 12.75 13.38 15.67
CA LYS A 237 12.29 14.38 16.64
C LYS A 237 11.28 15.33 15.97
N PRO A 238 10.24 15.81 16.68
CA PRO A 238 10.04 15.69 18.14
C PRO A 238 9.30 14.41 18.58
N TYR A 239 8.97 13.51 17.66
CA TYR A 239 8.16 12.32 17.92
C TYR A 239 8.87 11.30 18.81
N THR A 240 8.10 10.56 19.59
CA THR A 240 8.60 9.52 20.50
C THR A 240 8.07 8.12 20.17
N SER A 241 7.11 8.04 19.27
CA SER A 241 6.46 6.80 18.89
C SER A 241 6.29 6.69 17.38
N ILE A 242 6.33 5.46 16.85
CA ILE A 242 5.98 5.16 15.45
C ILE A 242 4.55 5.60 15.13
N LYS A 243 3.66 5.61 16.11
CA LYS A 243 2.27 6.05 15.98
C LYS A 243 2.15 7.56 15.65
N ASP A 244 3.16 8.35 15.99
CA ASP A 244 3.17 9.78 15.65
C ASP A 244 3.58 10.02 14.19
N ILE A 245 4.15 9.01 13.54
CA ILE A 245 4.57 9.06 12.14
C ILE A 245 3.50 8.45 11.26
N PHE A 246 3.16 7.18 11.53
CA PHE A 246 2.17 6.43 10.76
C PHE A 246 0.79 6.61 11.38
N CYS A 247 0.17 7.75 11.10
CA CYS A 247 -1.15 8.15 11.59
C CYS A 247 -1.87 8.97 10.51
N LEU A 248 -3.16 9.09 10.68
CA LEU A 248 -3.96 10.10 10.00
C LEU A 248 -3.86 11.40 10.80
N ARG A 249 -3.91 12.56 10.15
CA ARG A 249 -3.70 13.85 10.79
C ARG A 249 -4.88 14.77 10.56
N GLU A 250 -5.30 15.44 11.61
CA GLU A 250 -6.30 16.50 11.57
C GLU A 250 -5.85 17.67 12.43
N ILE A 251 -6.37 18.86 12.15
CA ILE A 251 -6.17 20.05 12.96
C ILE A 251 -7.50 20.41 13.60
N ARG A 252 -7.49 20.75 14.88
CA ARG A 252 -8.65 21.26 15.61
C ARG A 252 -8.27 22.47 16.45
N THR A 253 -9.17 23.45 16.53
CA THR A 253 -9.00 24.63 17.37
C THR A 253 -9.59 24.38 18.74
N VAL A 254 -8.84 24.74 19.79
CA VAL A 254 -9.28 24.65 21.19
C VAL A 254 -10.33 25.73 21.45
N ASN A 255 -11.52 25.33 21.90
CA ASN A 255 -12.62 26.25 22.19
C ASN A 255 -12.46 27.01 23.54
N GLY A 256 -13.40 27.91 23.86
CA GLY A 256 -13.39 28.70 25.10
C GLY A 256 -13.49 27.89 26.40
N TYR A 257 -13.81 26.60 26.33
CA TYR A 257 -13.90 25.67 27.47
C TYR A 257 -12.73 24.69 27.55
N GLN A 258 -11.63 24.98 26.87
CA GLN A 258 -10.45 24.09 26.73
C GLN A 258 -10.79 22.72 26.16
N ARG A 259 -11.67 22.66 25.16
CA ARG A 259 -12.09 21.43 24.51
C ARG A 259 -11.94 21.51 23.00
N ILE A 260 -11.76 20.38 22.37
CA ILE A 260 -11.89 20.18 20.93
C ILE A 260 -13.08 19.24 20.67
N SER A 261 -13.72 19.38 19.53
CA SER A 261 -14.74 18.44 19.06
C SER A 261 -14.14 17.50 18.01
N LEU A 262 -14.28 16.19 18.21
CA LEU A 262 -13.84 15.17 17.30
C LEU A 262 -14.93 14.07 17.22
N PHE A 263 -15.50 13.81 16.03
CA PHE A 263 -16.55 12.80 15.80
C PHE A 263 -17.73 12.88 16.80
N ASN A 264 -18.23 14.08 17.06
CA ASN A 264 -19.29 14.39 18.03
C ASN A 264 -18.91 14.08 19.50
N GLN A 265 -17.65 13.92 19.80
CA GLN A 265 -17.14 13.80 21.16
C GLN A 265 -16.33 15.05 21.53
N GLU A 266 -16.48 15.52 22.75
CA GLU A 266 -15.66 16.61 23.29
C GLU A 266 -14.48 16.02 24.08
N ILE A 267 -13.29 16.47 23.73
CA ILE A 267 -12.04 16.10 24.40
C ILE A 267 -11.50 17.34 25.11
N HIS A 268 -11.26 17.24 26.42
CA HIS A 268 -10.60 18.29 27.16
C HIS A 268 -9.10 18.30 26.85
N VAL A 269 -8.57 19.46 26.47
CA VAL A 269 -7.16 19.64 26.09
C VAL A 269 -6.50 20.56 27.12
N PRO A 270 -5.83 20.00 28.13
CA PRO A 270 -5.20 20.81 29.18
C PRO A 270 -3.96 21.52 28.67
N ASN A 271 -3.61 22.65 29.28
CA ASN A 271 -2.35 23.37 29.06
C ASN A 271 -2.14 23.91 27.64
N VAL A 272 -3.19 24.04 26.84
CA VAL A 272 -3.15 24.70 25.54
C VAL A 272 -3.96 25.99 25.64
N PRO A 273 -3.47 27.13 25.16
CA PRO A 273 -4.22 28.38 25.18
C PRO A 273 -5.52 28.24 24.36
N LEU A 274 -6.52 29.05 24.73
CA LEU A 274 -7.79 29.09 24.00
C LEU A 274 -7.58 29.62 22.59
N ARG A 275 -8.31 29.07 21.62
CA ARG A 275 -8.28 29.43 20.20
C ARG A 275 -7.00 29.05 19.46
N GLU A 276 -6.09 28.33 20.10
CA GLU A 276 -4.93 27.72 19.44
C GLU A 276 -5.31 26.43 18.72
N ASP A 277 -4.60 26.17 17.64
CA ASP A 277 -4.74 24.93 16.87
C ASP A 277 -3.86 23.84 17.45
N VAL A 278 -4.40 22.63 17.50
CA VAL A 278 -3.70 21.41 17.92
C VAL A 278 -3.69 20.40 16.78
N ASP A 279 -2.58 19.70 16.64
CA ASP A 279 -2.45 18.60 15.69
C ASP A 279 -2.94 17.30 16.33
N LEU A 280 -3.89 16.64 15.67
CA LEU A 280 -4.41 15.34 16.07
C LEU A 280 -3.78 14.26 15.23
N HIS A 281 -3.13 13.30 15.88
CA HIS A 281 -2.67 12.07 15.27
C HIS A 281 -3.68 10.98 15.59
N LEU A 282 -4.30 10.42 14.56
CA LEU A 282 -5.39 9.46 14.66
C LEU A 282 -4.91 8.09 14.20
N ILE A 283 -4.98 7.12 15.08
CA ILE A 283 -4.52 5.75 14.84
C ILE A 283 -5.70 4.79 15.01
N PRO A 284 -6.34 4.38 13.91
CA PRO A 284 -7.42 3.40 13.95
C PRO A 284 -6.90 2.01 14.33
N ASP A 285 -7.54 1.37 15.27
CA ASP A 285 -7.37 -0.04 15.62
C ASP A 285 -8.70 -0.76 15.36
N GLU A 286 -8.83 -1.36 14.19
CA GLU A 286 -10.04 -2.05 13.77
C GLU A 286 -10.28 -3.33 14.58
N VAL A 287 -9.22 -3.97 15.11
CA VAL A 287 -9.31 -5.19 15.89
C VAL A 287 -9.93 -4.91 17.27
N ARG A 288 -9.49 -3.84 17.91
CA ARG A 288 -10.05 -3.41 19.22
C ARG A 288 -11.29 -2.53 19.08
N ASN A 289 -11.63 -2.12 17.86
CA ASN A 289 -12.67 -1.12 17.57
C ASN A 289 -12.43 0.19 18.34
N LEU A 290 -11.17 0.64 18.37
CA LEU A 290 -10.72 1.86 19.05
C LEU A 290 -10.03 2.81 18.05
N LEU A 291 -10.10 4.09 18.37
CA LEU A 291 -9.33 5.15 17.74
C LEU A 291 -8.43 5.78 18.80
N GLU A 292 -7.12 5.54 18.73
CA GLU A 292 -6.16 6.25 19.57
C GLU A 292 -5.97 7.66 19.00
N VAL A 293 -6.22 8.67 19.83
CA VAL A 293 -6.07 10.09 19.50
C VAL A 293 -4.90 10.64 20.31
N ARG A 294 -3.89 11.12 19.62
CA ARG A 294 -2.70 11.76 20.23
C ARG A 294 -2.74 13.24 19.85
N ILE A 295 -2.81 14.11 20.86
CA ILE A 295 -2.95 15.55 20.69
C ILE A 295 -1.60 16.20 20.87
N TRP A 296 -1.14 16.91 19.87
CA TRP A 296 0.14 17.61 19.83
C TRP A 296 -0.07 19.11 19.75
N TRP A 297 0.74 19.87 20.50
CA TRP A 297 0.82 21.32 20.43
C TRP A 297 2.26 21.77 20.60
N ASN A 298 2.72 22.68 19.74
CA ASN A 298 4.10 23.19 19.77
C ASN A 298 5.16 22.08 19.90
N GLN A 299 5.05 21.03 19.07
CA GLN A 299 5.97 19.89 19.04
C GLN A 299 6.01 19.07 20.35
N LYS A 300 5.01 19.17 21.19
CA LYS A 300 4.87 18.40 22.44
C LYS A 300 3.59 17.59 22.40
N LEU A 301 3.69 16.33 22.83
CA LEU A 301 2.51 15.51 23.07
C LEU A 301 1.82 15.99 24.35
N ILE A 302 0.59 16.46 24.23
CA ILE A 302 -0.23 16.99 25.33
C ILE A 302 -1.06 15.91 25.96
N LEU A 303 -1.72 15.06 25.15
CA LEU A 303 -2.66 14.05 25.63
C LEU A 303 -2.68 12.85 24.67
N THR A 304 -2.89 11.68 25.22
CA THR A 304 -3.29 10.48 24.47
C THR A 304 -4.59 9.98 25.04
N GLN A 305 -5.58 9.71 24.19
CA GLN A 305 -6.89 9.23 24.59
C GLN A 305 -7.41 8.20 23.59
N ASP A 306 -7.99 7.11 24.06
CA ASP A 306 -8.69 6.14 23.25
C ASP A 306 -10.17 6.50 23.17
N LEU A 307 -10.72 6.48 21.97
CA LEU A 307 -12.14 6.66 21.68
C LEU A 307 -12.66 5.39 21.01
N PRO A 308 -13.97 5.08 21.13
CA PRO A 308 -14.59 4.07 20.28
C PRO A 308 -14.38 4.44 18.80
N LEU A 309 -14.08 3.47 17.94
CA LEU A 309 -13.90 3.72 16.52
C LEU A 309 -15.24 4.20 15.91
N PRO A 310 -15.35 5.45 15.46
CA PRO A 310 -16.63 5.98 14.98
C PRO A 310 -17.03 5.30 13.67
N LYS A 311 -18.30 4.89 13.54
CA LYS A 311 -18.84 4.36 12.27
C LYS A 311 -18.64 5.34 11.11
N GLN A 312 -18.78 6.64 11.38
CA GLN A 312 -18.56 7.73 10.42
C GLN A 312 -17.09 7.86 10.02
N PHE A 313 -16.16 7.54 10.90
CA PHE A 313 -14.71 7.54 10.62
C PHE A 313 -14.37 6.49 9.57
N THR A 314 -14.91 5.31 9.67
CA THR A 314 -14.78 4.26 8.66
C THR A 314 -15.31 4.73 7.30
N PHE A 315 -16.47 5.44 7.31
CA PHE A 315 -17.09 5.98 6.11
C PHE A 315 -16.31 7.16 5.50
N GLN A 316 -15.75 8.07 6.31
CA GLN A 316 -14.92 9.20 5.84
C GLN A 316 -13.58 8.74 5.26
N LEU A 317 -12.97 7.71 5.83
CA LEU A 317 -11.79 7.07 5.26
C LEU A 317 -12.08 6.49 3.87
N TRP A 318 -13.31 6.06 3.61
CA TRP A 318 -13.76 5.53 2.32
C TRP A 318 -14.01 6.61 1.29
N LEU A 319 -14.57 7.74 1.69
CA LEU A 319 -14.85 8.86 0.78
C LEU A 319 -13.59 9.51 0.23
N THR A 320 -12.52 9.57 1.01
CA THR A 320 -11.23 10.11 0.53
C THR A 320 -10.51 9.22 -0.47
N ALA A 321 -10.87 7.93 -0.54
CA ALA A 321 -10.30 6.97 -1.49
C ALA A 321 -11.21 6.63 -2.69
N SER A 322 -12.51 6.87 -2.58
CA SER A 322 -13.52 6.37 -3.53
C SER A 322 -14.11 7.41 -4.47
N ILE A 323 -13.66 8.68 -4.46
CA ILE A 323 -14.17 9.75 -5.34
C ILE A 323 -13.11 10.23 -6.30
#